data_83ed8c981cbfe9e8a00a8566c52ad3e2
#
_entry.id   83ed8c981cbfe9e8a00a8566c52ad3e2
#
_cell.length_a   1.000
_cell.length_b   1.000
_cell.length_c   1.000
_cell.angle_alpha   90.00
_cell.angle_beta   90.00
_cell.angle_gamma   90.00
#
_symmetry.space_group_name_H-M   'P 1'
#
loop_
_entity.id
_entity.type
_entity.pdbx_description
1 polymer ?
#
loop_
_entity_poly.entity_id
_entity_poly.type
_entity_poly.pdbx_seq_one_letter_code
_entity_poly.pdbx_strand_id
1 'polypeptide(L)'
;SEVILAVTAGYDGISWAGNSSSTTGMFKSTNGTDFSKINANNANGLPYEVMDLEIAPDNKIWASTTDIAYGPGGVILSSSDGSTFSIKHTVSNAKRTEIEVASNGDIYVLSAINSSSNPVKIFKTTDEFTNTTELTLPNDADTGIDANDFTRGQSFYDLMIEADPNNPNTVFVGGIDVFKSISGGVSSDPNVNPWTQISHWYGGSFGGKSYQYIHADQHSMTFANND
;
A
#
# COMPACT_ATOMS: atom_id res chain seq x y z
N SER A 1 16.09 -3.65 22.86
CA SER A 1 16.63 -4.33 21.65
C SER A 1 15.77 -3.92 20.47
N GLU A 2 16.42 -3.48 19.40
CA GLU A 2 15.76 -3.13 18.16
C GLU A 2 15.35 -4.41 17.42
N VAL A 3 14.13 -4.46 16.93
CA VAL A 3 13.62 -5.56 16.12
C VAL A 3 13.52 -5.08 14.68
N ILE A 4 14.21 -5.77 13.79
CA ILE A 4 14.17 -5.49 12.37
C ILE A 4 13.34 -6.56 11.68
N LEU A 5 12.38 -6.16 10.87
CA LEU A 5 11.61 -7.04 10.01
C LEU A 5 12.14 -6.91 8.58
N ALA A 6 12.37 -8.06 7.94
CA ALA A 6 12.71 -8.12 6.53
C ALA A 6 11.64 -8.92 5.78
N VAL A 7 11.33 -8.47 4.58
CA VAL A 7 10.32 -9.08 3.72
C VAL A 7 10.98 -9.53 2.43
N THR A 8 10.62 -10.71 1.96
CA THR A 8 11.06 -11.23 0.68
C THR A 8 9.87 -11.68 -0.16
N ALA A 9 9.95 -11.44 -1.46
CA ALA A 9 8.94 -11.84 -2.44
C ALA A 9 9.50 -12.81 -3.50
N GLY A 10 10.45 -13.70 -3.11
CA GLY A 10 11.01 -14.69 -4.01
C GLY A 10 12.10 -14.18 -4.96
N TYR A 11 12.73 -13.07 -4.62
CA TYR A 11 13.91 -12.57 -5.32
C TYR A 11 15.17 -12.97 -4.57
N ASP A 12 16.11 -13.66 -5.24
CA ASP A 12 17.36 -14.13 -4.64
C ASP A 12 18.52 -13.13 -4.73
N GLY A 13 18.24 -11.91 -5.20
CA GLY A 13 19.22 -10.85 -5.40
C GLY A 13 19.93 -10.89 -6.77
N ILE A 14 19.68 -11.90 -7.59
CA ILE A 14 20.35 -12.08 -8.89
C ILE A 14 19.33 -12.33 -10.01
N SER A 15 18.29 -13.08 -9.75
CA SER A 15 17.25 -13.42 -10.72
C SER A 15 15.91 -13.71 -10.07
N TRP A 16 14.85 -13.70 -10.85
CA TRP A 16 13.58 -14.30 -10.49
C TRP A 16 13.74 -15.83 -10.48
N ALA A 17 14.39 -16.33 -9.44
CA ALA A 17 14.69 -17.77 -9.30
C ALA A 17 13.52 -18.54 -8.69
N GLY A 18 12.32 -18.26 -9.08
CA GLY A 18 11.14 -18.92 -8.55
C GLY A 18 11.02 -18.79 -7.02
N ASN A 19 9.87 -18.40 -6.54
CA ASN A 19 9.61 -18.32 -5.11
C ASN A 19 9.77 -19.71 -4.47
N SER A 20 10.56 -19.81 -3.43
CA SER A 20 10.55 -20.99 -2.56
C SER A 20 9.89 -20.62 -1.23
N SER A 21 9.20 -21.56 -0.62
CA SER A 21 8.59 -21.35 0.69
C SER A 21 9.62 -21.02 1.79
N SER A 22 10.91 -21.26 1.55
CA SER A 22 11.99 -20.93 2.47
C SER A 22 12.48 -19.49 2.35
N THR A 23 12.36 -18.88 1.16
CA THR A 23 12.86 -17.52 0.86
C THR A 23 11.77 -16.46 0.79
N THR A 24 10.50 -16.87 0.86
CA THR A 24 9.35 -15.97 0.85
C THR A 24 8.76 -15.82 2.25
N GLY A 25 8.28 -14.64 2.59
CA GLY A 25 7.62 -14.31 3.85
C GLY A 25 8.35 -13.27 4.68
N MET A 26 8.02 -13.21 5.96
CA MET A 26 8.63 -12.27 6.90
C MET A 26 9.78 -12.92 7.68
N PHE A 27 10.78 -12.12 7.97
CA PHE A 27 11.95 -12.51 8.76
C PHE A 27 12.20 -11.49 9.86
N LYS A 28 12.63 -11.93 11.01
CA LYS A 28 12.90 -11.11 12.19
C LYS A 28 14.35 -11.26 12.61
N SER A 29 14.97 -10.13 12.97
CA SER A 29 16.29 -10.06 13.56
C SER A 29 16.26 -9.18 14.81
N THR A 30 17.07 -9.50 15.80
CA THR A 30 17.31 -8.68 17.00
C THR A 30 18.71 -8.06 17.02
N ASN A 31 19.56 -8.39 16.05
CA ASN A 31 20.94 -7.91 15.96
C ASN A 31 21.29 -7.32 14.57
N GLY A 32 20.35 -7.37 13.61
CA GLY A 32 20.53 -6.86 12.25
C GLY A 32 21.36 -7.76 11.33
N THR A 33 21.83 -8.92 11.78
CA THR A 33 22.67 -9.85 11.01
C THR A 33 22.05 -11.23 10.87
N ASP A 34 21.47 -11.75 11.93
CA ASP A 34 20.87 -13.08 11.97
C ASP A 34 19.35 -12.96 11.87
N PHE A 35 18.78 -13.45 10.78
CA PHE A 35 17.36 -13.40 10.50
C PHE A 35 16.71 -14.77 10.66
N SER A 36 15.65 -14.84 11.45
CA SER A 36 14.81 -16.02 11.60
C SER A 36 13.45 -15.80 10.95
N LYS A 37 12.97 -16.80 10.21
CA LYS A 37 11.68 -16.72 9.54
C LYS A 37 10.54 -16.69 10.57
N ILE A 38 9.61 -15.79 10.37
CA ILE A 38 8.34 -15.73 11.11
C ILE A 38 7.37 -16.74 10.49
N ASN A 39 6.72 -17.54 11.33
CA ASN A 39 5.73 -18.52 10.89
C ASN A 39 4.36 -17.85 10.69
N ALA A 40 4.24 -17.04 9.64
CA ALA A 40 2.99 -16.43 9.20
C ALA A 40 2.56 -17.07 7.86
N ASN A 41 1.70 -18.08 7.95
CA ASN A 41 1.30 -18.90 6.80
C ASN A 41 -0.20 -18.76 6.51
N ASN A 42 -0.54 -18.93 5.23
CA ASN A 42 -1.92 -19.02 4.77
C ASN A 42 -2.56 -20.40 5.13
N ALA A 43 -3.81 -20.58 4.76
CA ALA A 43 -4.56 -21.81 5.06
C ALA A 43 -3.96 -23.08 4.41
N ASN A 44 -3.11 -22.93 3.40
CA ASN A 44 -2.41 -24.05 2.73
C ASN A 44 -1.05 -24.35 3.37
N GLY A 45 -0.69 -23.68 4.47
CA GLY A 45 0.60 -23.83 5.13
C GLY A 45 1.76 -23.14 4.41
N LEU A 46 1.47 -22.31 3.41
CA LEU A 46 2.47 -21.54 2.65
C LEU A 46 2.63 -20.13 3.25
N PRO A 47 3.83 -19.54 3.19
CA PRO A 47 4.04 -18.20 3.73
C PRO A 47 3.19 -17.18 2.99
N TYR A 48 2.72 -16.15 3.71
CA TYR A 48 2.17 -14.96 3.07
C TYR A 48 3.26 -14.22 2.31
N GLU A 49 2.94 -13.77 1.11
CA GLU A 49 3.79 -12.87 0.33
C GLU A 49 3.48 -11.44 0.79
N VAL A 50 4.27 -10.97 1.74
CA VAL A 50 4.07 -9.63 2.31
C VAL A 50 4.58 -8.58 1.32
N MET A 51 3.75 -7.60 1.05
CA MET A 51 4.02 -6.50 0.13
C MET A 51 4.52 -5.27 0.86
N ASP A 52 3.89 -4.97 1.99
CA ASP A 52 4.16 -3.76 2.75
C ASP A 52 4.14 -4.02 4.25
N LEU A 53 4.91 -3.24 5.01
CA LEU A 53 5.06 -3.33 6.47
C LEU A 53 5.03 -1.94 7.09
N GLU A 54 4.11 -1.74 8.04
CA GLU A 54 3.94 -0.49 8.75
C GLU A 54 4.03 -0.68 10.27
N ILE A 55 4.53 0.35 10.95
CA ILE A 55 4.59 0.40 12.41
C ILE A 55 3.66 1.50 12.92
N ALA A 56 2.60 1.09 13.58
CA ALA A 56 1.63 2.00 14.16
C ALA A 56 2.21 2.79 15.37
N PRO A 57 1.62 3.95 15.73
CA PRO A 57 2.03 4.73 16.88
C PRO A 57 1.98 3.98 18.23
N ASP A 58 1.19 2.92 18.32
CA ASP A 58 1.12 2.02 19.48
C ASP A 58 2.16 0.88 19.42
N ASN A 59 3.09 0.92 18.44
CA ASN A 59 4.09 -0.10 18.13
C ASN A 59 3.52 -1.43 17.61
N LYS A 60 2.26 -1.50 17.25
CA LYS A 60 1.72 -2.63 16.52
C LYS A 60 2.28 -2.65 15.10
N ILE A 61 2.68 -3.82 14.64
CA ILE A 61 3.19 -4.03 13.30
C ILE A 61 2.04 -4.51 12.43
N TRP A 62 1.88 -3.87 11.29
CA TRP A 62 0.91 -4.22 10.25
C TRP A 62 1.62 -4.72 9.01
N ALA A 63 1.00 -5.64 8.30
CA ALA A 63 1.53 -6.17 7.06
C ALA A 63 0.39 -6.38 6.07
N SER A 64 0.63 -6.06 4.80
CA SER A 64 -0.27 -6.37 3.70
C SER A 64 0.34 -7.39 2.74
N THR A 65 -0.48 -8.01 1.88
CA THR A 65 -0.04 -9.14 1.06
C THR A 65 -0.30 -8.94 -0.43
N THR A 66 0.44 -9.72 -1.22
CA THR A 66 0.28 -9.86 -2.67
C THR A 66 0.04 -11.32 -3.07
N ASP A 67 -0.34 -11.59 -4.32
CA ASP A 67 -0.66 -12.93 -4.84
C ASP A 67 0.29 -13.38 -5.97
N ILE A 68 1.59 -13.11 -5.83
CA ILE A 68 2.56 -13.42 -6.90
C ILE A 68 2.71 -14.92 -7.14
N ALA A 69 2.89 -15.72 -6.08
CA ALA A 69 3.08 -17.16 -6.21
C ALA A 69 2.24 -17.99 -5.23
N TYR A 70 2.10 -17.56 -3.99
CA TYR A 70 1.48 -18.36 -2.94
C TYR A 70 0.14 -17.81 -2.46
N GLY A 71 -0.23 -16.58 -2.90
CA GLY A 71 -1.48 -15.94 -2.50
C GLY A 71 -1.96 -16.28 -1.08
N PRO A 72 -3.09 -15.78 -0.67
CA PRO A 72 -3.89 -14.77 -1.33
C PRO A 72 -3.31 -13.37 -1.16
N GLY A 73 -3.51 -12.51 -2.14
CA GLY A 73 -3.37 -11.07 -1.97
C GLY A 73 -4.49 -10.48 -1.11
N GLY A 74 -4.32 -9.24 -0.68
CA GLY A 74 -5.34 -8.52 0.07
C GLY A 74 -5.51 -8.91 1.52
N VAL A 75 -4.70 -9.79 2.07
CA VAL A 75 -4.72 -10.11 3.49
C VAL A 75 -3.95 -9.05 4.27
N ILE A 76 -4.59 -8.51 5.30
CA ILE A 76 -3.98 -7.58 6.22
C ILE A 76 -3.78 -8.28 7.56
N LEU A 77 -2.53 -8.32 7.98
CA LEU A 77 -2.06 -8.98 9.19
C LEU A 77 -1.64 -7.95 10.22
N SER A 78 -1.73 -8.27 11.50
CA SER A 78 -1.08 -7.47 12.54
C SER A 78 -0.40 -8.32 13.61
N SER A 79 0.58 -7.70 14.26
CA SER A 79 1.35 -8.29 15.37
C SER A 79 1.67 -7.24 16.42
N SER A 80 1.57 -7.59 17.69
CA SER A 80 2.02 -6.76 18.82
C SER A 80 3.41 -7.12 19.34
N ASP A 81 3.99 -8.23 18.84
CA ASP A 81 5.27 -8.78 19.32
C ASP A 81 6.30 -8.99 18.19
N GLY A 82 5.90 -8.71 16.94
CA GLY A 82 6.72 -8.93 15.75
C GLY A 82 7.07 -10.42 15.51
N SER A 83 6.36 -11.34 16.13
CA SER A 83 6.62 -12.78 16.03
C SER A 83 5.35 -13.56 15.66
N THR A 84 4.21 -13.14 16.18
CA THR A 84 2.92 -13.77 15.93
C THR A 84 2.02 -12.80 15.18
N PHE A 85 1.65 -13.17 13.96
CA PHE A 85 0.77 -12.36 13.10
C PHE A 85 -0.62 -13.01 13.01
N SER A 86 -1.64 -12.18 13.10
CA SER A 86 -3.04 -12.59 12.95
C SER A 86 -3.72 -11.80 11.83
N ILE A 87 -4.64 -12.45 11.11
CA ILE A 87 -5.46 -11.80 10.08
C ILE A 87 -6.41 -10.81 10.76
N LYS A 88 -6.41 -9.59 10.29
CA LYS A 88 -7.34 -8.53 10.72
C LYS A 88 -8.39 -8.22 9.68
N HIS A 89 -8.01 -8.25 8.42
CA HIS A 89 -8.93 -7.98 7.32
C HIS A 89 -8.52 -8.75 6.06
N THR A 90 -9.47 -8.89 5.13
CA THR A 90 -9.20 -9.44 3.81
C THR A 90 -9.95 -8.65 2.75
N VAL A 91 -9.20 -8.05 1.84
CA VAL A 91 -9.76 -7.36 0.68
C VAL A 91 -10.07 -8.41 -0.39
N SER A 92 -11.34 -8.58 -0.69
CA SER A 92 -11.79 -9.59 -1.66
C SER A 92 -11.23 -9.32 -3.06
N ASN A 93 -10.74 -10.37 -3.72
CA ASN A 93 -10.18 -10.33 -5.07
C ASN A 93 -8.97 -9.41 -5.24
N ALA A 94 -8.32 -8.98 -4.18
CA ALA A 94 -7.10 -8.20 -4.31
C ALA A 94 -5.93 -9.07 -4.75
N LYS A 95 -5.09 -8.50 -5.63
CA LYS A 95 -3.82 -9.07 -6.10
C LYS A 95 -2.64 -8.51 -5.35
N ARG A 96 -2.65 -7.21 -5.11
CA ARG A 96 -1.62 -6.45 -4.39
C ARG A 96 -2.31 -5.48 -3.45
N THR A 97 -1.78 -5.31 -2.27
CA THR A 97 -2.29 -4.35 -1.28
C THR A 97 -1.13 -3.63 -0.63
N GLU A 98 -1.22 -2.32 -0.60
CA GLU A 98 -0.37 -1.41 0.17
C GLU A 98 -1.17 -0.90 1.37
N ILE A 99 -0.50 -0.59 2.44
CA ILE A 99 -1.10 -0.15 3.70
C ILE A 99 -0.29 1.02 4.27
N GLU A 100 -0.97 1.97 4.87
CA GLU A 100 -0.36 3.08 5.59
C GLU A 100 -1.04 3.25 6.94
N VAL A 101 -0.25 3.39 8.00
CA VAL A 101 -0.75 3.70 9.34
C VAL A 101 -0.38 5.12 9.74
N ALA A 102 -1.33 6.01 9.59
CA ALA A 102 -1.16 7.42 9.88
C ALA A 102 -0.84 7.68 11.37
N SER A 103 -0.25 8.85 11.65
CA SER A 103 0.22 9.24 12.99
C SER A 103 -0.86 9.27 14.09
N ASN A 104 -2.15 9.28 13.72
CA ASN A 104 -3.27 9.18 14.65
C ASN A 104 -3.79 7.73 14.82
N GLY A 105 -3.19 6.75 14.15
CA GLY A 105 -3.60 5.34 14.17
C GLY A 105 -4.67 4.96 13.14
N ASP A 106 -5.13 5.89 12.31
CA ASP A 106 -5.98 5.57 11.17
C ASP A 106 -5.21 4.74 10.15
N ILE A 107 -5.86 3.75 9.55
CA ILE A 107 -5.22 2.87 8.57
C ILE A 107 -5.86 3.12 7.20
N TYR A 108 -5.02 3.46 6.25
CA TYR A 108 -5.38 3.57 4.84
C TYR A 108 -4.93 2.32 4.09
N VAL A 109 -5.73 1.88 3.15
CA VAL A 109 -5.45 0.68 2.34
C VAL A 109 -5.70 0.99 0.88
N LEU A 110 -4.72 0.67 0.05
CA LEU A 110 -4.80 0.79 -1.40
C LEU A 110 -4.58 -0.59 -2.02
N SER A 111 -5.53 -1.07 -2.80
CA SER A 111 -5.50 -2.43 -3.35
C SER A 111 -5.70 -2.46 -4.85
N ALA A 112 -4.86 -3.23 -5.54
CA ALA A 112 -5.11 -3.71 -6.89
C ALA A 112 -6.12 -4.85 -6.83
N ILE A 113 -7.22 -4.72 -7.54
CA ILE A 113 -8.33 -5.68 -7.55
C ILE A 113 -8.34 -6.46 -8.87
N ASN A 114 -8.57 -7.75 -8.80
CA ASN A 114 -8.76 -8.58 -10.00
C ASN A 114 -10.15 -8.35 -10.62
N SER A 115 -10.33 -7.15 -11.16
CA SER A 115 -11.56 -6.69 -11.78
C SER A 115 -11.25 -5.69 -12.88
N SER A 116 -11.83 -5.87 -14.06
CA SER A 116 -11.68 -4.91 -15.16
C SER A 116 -12.53 -3.66 -15.00
N SER A 117 -13.60 -3.71 -14.22
CA SER A 117 -14.49 -2.57 -14.00
C SER A 117 -14.12 -1.71 -12.78
N ASN A 118 -13.44 -2.28 -11.81
CA ASN A 118 -12.97 -1.60 -10.60
C ASN A 118 -11.60 -2.17 -10.22
N PRO A 119 -10.53 -1.82 -10.97
CA PRO A 119 -9.21 -2.44 -10.81
C PRO A 119 -8.45 -1.95 -9.57
N VAL A 120 -8.90 -0.87 -8.96
CA VAL A 120 -8.26 -0.25 -7.78
C VAL A 120 -9.33 0.09 -6.74
N LYS A 121 -8.97 -0.05 -5.46
CA LYS A 121 -9.78 0.40 -4.33
C LYS A 121 -8.91 1.10 -3.30
N ILE A 122 -9.44 2.19 -2.74
CA ILE A 122 -8.90 2.84 -1.55
C ILE A 122 -9.98 2.79 -0.47
N PHE A 123 -9.60 2.45 0.73
CA PHE A 123 -10.48 2.55 1.89
C PHE A 123 -9.71 2.89 3.16
N LYS A 124 -10.43 3.30 4.18
CA LYS A 124 -9.90 3.72 5.46
C LYS A 124 -10.63 2.99 6.59
N THR A 125 -9.90 2.71 7.67
CA THR A 125 -10.48 2.32 8.96
C THR A 125 -9.88 3.17 10.07
N THR A 126 -10.66 3.40 11.13
CA THR A 126 -10.24 4.11 12.35
C THR A 126 -10.37 3.22 13.59
N ASP A 127 -10.73 1.94 13.39
CA ASP A 127 -11.07 1.00 14.46
C ASP A 127 -10.57 -0.43 14.17
N GLU A 128 -9.37 -0.51 13.54
CA GLU A 128 -8.69 -1.77 13.22
C GLU A 128 -9.58 -2.75 12.43
N PHE A 129 -10.28 -2.26 11.41
CA PHE A 129 -11.16 -3.03 10.52
C PHE A 129 -12.45 -3.57 11.14
N THR A 130 -12.90 -3.05 12.28
CA THR A 130 -14.28 -3.27 12.73
C THR A 130 -15.25 -2.64 11.73
N ASN A 131 -14.93 -1.43 11.25
CA ASN A 131 -15.61 -0.76 10.15
C ASN A 131 -14.58 -0.25 9.12
N THR A 132 -15.00 -0.20 7.86
CA THR A 132 -14.24 0.38 6.76
C THR A 132 -15.07 1.38 5.99
N THR A 133 -14.41 2.45 5.53
CA THR A 133 -15.02 3.46 4.65
C THR A 133 -14.29 3.45 3.31
N GLU A 134 -14.99 3.13 2.23
CA GLU A 134 -14.44 3.23 0.88
C GLU A 134 -14.28 4.71 0.51
N LEU A 135 -13.12 5.06 -0.06
CA LEU A 135 -12.77 6.42 -0.43
C LEU A 135 -12.94 6.61 -1.93
N THR A 136 -13.23 7.85 -2.33
CA THR A 136 -13.24 8.24 -3.74
C THR A 136 -11.84 8.06 -4.34
N LEU A 137 -11.76 7.56 -5.58
CA LEU A 137 -10.49 7.44 -6.31
C LEU A 137 -10.06 8.79 -6.89
N PRO A 138 -8.73 9.01 -7.06
CA PRO A 138 -8.22 10.16 -7.80
C PRO A 138 -8.70 10.20 -9.25
N ASN A 139 -8.91 11.40 -9.77
CA ASN A 139 -9.12 11.63 -11.21
C ASN A 139 -7.81 12.04 -11.86
N ASP A 140 -7.41 11.30 -12.88
CA ASP A 140 -6.27 11.63 -13.73
C ASP A 140 -6.58 12.85 -14.61
N ALA A 141 -5.58 13.69 -14.89
CA ALA A 141 -5.71 14.87 -15.73
C ALA A 141 -5.73 14.53 -17.23
N ASP A 142 -5.20 13.37 -17.62
CA ASP A 142 -5.18 12.95 -19.01
C ASP A 142 -6.57 12.53 -19.51
N THR A 143 -6.85 12.89 -20.75
CA THR A 143 -8.10 12.53 -21.41
C THR A 143 -8.16 11.03 -21.69
N GLY A 144 -9.29 10.41 -21.38
CA GLY A 144 -9.53 9.00 -21.69
C GLY A 144 -9.03 8.02 -20.64
N ILE A 145 -8.54 8.51 -19.50
CA ILE A 145 -8.27 7.68 -18.33
C ILE A 145 -9.55 7.53 -17.53
N ASP A 146 -9.91 6.29 -17.22
CA ASP A 146 -11.10 5.97 -16.47
C ASP A 146 -11.02 6.48 -15.04
N ALA A 147 -12.08 7.11 -14.53
CA ALA A 147 -12.14 7.68 -13.18
C ALA A 147 -12.02 6.63 -12.06
N ASN A 148 -12.10 5.34 -12.39
CA ASN A 148 -11.93 4.23 -11.47
C ASN A 148 -10.56 3.56 -11.53
N ASP A 149 -9.62 4.11 -12.34
CA ASP A 149 -8.27 3.55 -12.47
C ASP A 149 -7.19 4.60 -12.76
N PHE A 150 -6.78 5.33 -11.72
CA PHE A 150 -5.68 6.27 -11.81
C PHE A 150 -4.30 5.60 -12.03
N THR A 151 -4.23 4.27 -11.98
CA THR A 151 -3.02 3.48 -12.23
C THR A 151 -2.88 3.06 -13.69
N ARG A 152 -3.88 3.37 -14.52
CA ARG A 152 -3.91 3.08 -15.96
C ARG A 152 -3.65 1.61 -16.30
N GLY A 153 -4.19 0.68 -15.49
CA GLY A 153 -4.04 -0.76 -15.66
C GLY A 153 -2.73 -1.33 -15.11
N GLN A 154 -1.91 -0.54 -14.43
CA GLN A 154 -0.62 -0.96 -13.91
C GLN A 154 -0.61 -1.16 -12.38
N SER A 155 -1.77 -1.21 -11.73
CA SER A 155 -1.89 -1.39 -10.27
C SER A 155 -1.19 -2.63 -9.71
N PHE A 156 -0.91 -3.61 -10.55
CA PHE A 156 -0.11 -4.78 -10.17
C PHE A 156 1.36 -4.45 -9.93
N TYR A 157 1.86 -3.35 -10.51
CA TYR A 157 3.25 -2.91 -10.47
C TYR A 157 3.40 -1.57 -9.74
N ASP A 158 2.61 -0.55 -10.12
CA ASP A 158 2.70 0.82 -9.62
C ASP A 158 1.62 1.07 -8.58
N LEU A 159 1.97 1.03 -7.33
CA LEU A 159 1.03 1.29 -6.26
C LEU A 159 1.80 1.76 -5.03
N MET A 160 1.41 2.91 -4.49
CA MET A 160 1.91 3.40 -3.21
C MET A 160 0.84 4.23 -2.49
N ILE A 161 0.85 4.19 -1.18
CA ILE A 161 0.05 5.05 -0.31
C ILE A 161 0.92 5.48 0.88
N GLU A 162 0.83 6.75 1.27
CA GLU A 162 1.63 7.32 2.36
C GLU A 162 0.88 8.48 3.01
N ALA A 163 0.94 8.62 4.31
CA ALA A 163 0.37 9.74 5.05
C ALA A 163 1.47 10.66 5.61
N ASP A 164 1.20 11.95 5.59
CA ASP A 164 2.08 12.95 6.19
C ASP A 164 2.21 12.70 7.70
N PRO A 165 3.42 12.49 8.24
CA PRO A 165 3.64 12.18 9.65
C PRO A 165 3.13 13.27 10.60
N ASN A 166 3.05 14.53 10.11
CA ASN A 166 2.58 15.68 10.88
C ASN A 166 1.09 15.97 10.70
N ASN A 167 0.45 15.38 9.67
CA ASN A 167 -0.97 15.59 9.40
C ASN A 167 -1.63 14.31 8.84
N PRO A 168 -2.28 13.50 9.69
CA PRO A 168 -2.83 12.20 9.29
C PRO A 168 -3.94 12.26 8.23
N ASN A 169 -4.45 13.48 7.92
CA ASN A 169 -5.41 13.68 6.85
C ASN A 169 -4.76 14.13 5.52
N THR A 170 -3.47 14.40 5.52
CA THR A 170 -2.72 14.60 4.28
C THR A 170 -2.18 13.25 3.82
N VAL A 171 -2.75 12.74 2.73
CA VAL A 171 -2.46 11.41 2.21
C VAL A 171 -2.06 11.52 0.75
N PHE A 172 -1.07 10.73 0.36
CA PHE A 172 -0.58 10.63 -1.01
C PHE A 172 -0.87 9.22 -1.52
N VAL A 173 -1.28 9.12 -2.77
CA VAL A 173 -1.37 7.85 -3.48
C VAL A 173 -0.67 7.98 -4.84
N GLY A 174 -0.03 6.92 -5.27
CA GLY A 174 0.69 6.87 -6.53
C GLY A 174 0.34 5.62 -7.33
N GLY A 175 0.39 5.81 -8.62
CA GLY A 175 0.35 4.82 -9.67
C GLY A 175 1.30 5.30 -10.76
N ILE A 176 0.79 5.71 -11.93
CA ILE A 176 1.59 6.41 -12.94
C ILE A 176 1.97 7.81 -12.44
N ASP A 177 1.03 8.52 -11.85
CA ASP A 177 1.20 9.84 -11.29
C ASP A 177 0.95 9.85 -9.77
N VAL A 178 1.30 10.96 -9.12
CA VAL A 178 1.07 11.16 -7.68
C VAL A 178 -0.11 12.08 -7.46
N PHE A 179 -0.96 11.69 -6.53
CA PHE A 179 -2.14 12.42 -6.09
C PHE A 179 -2.08 12.68 -4.58
N LYS A 180 -2.57 13.84 -4.16
CA LYS A 180 -2.60 14.28 -2.76
C LYS A 180 -4.01 14.62 -2.33
N SER A 181 -4.40 14.14 -1.17
CA SER A 181 -5.57 14.63 -0.43
C SER A 181 -5.12 15.33 0.85
N ILE A 182 -5.84 16.36 1.26
CA ILE A 182 -5.64 17.04 2.56
C ILE A 182 -6.80 16.80 3.53
N SER A 183 -7.70 15.90 3.17
CA SER A 183 -8.92 15.56 3.91
C SER A 183 -9.08 14.05 4.14
N GLY A 184 -7.97 13.30 4.04
CA GLY A 184 -7.98 11.85 4.20
C GLY A 184 -8.78 11.11 3.12
N GLY A 185 -8.82 11.63 1.89
CA GLY A 185 -9.56 11.03 0.79
C GLY A 185 -11.08 11.22 0.86
N VAL A 186 -11.57 12.11 1.73
CA VAL A 186 -13.00 12.34 1.94
C VAL A 186 -13.38 13.75 1.49
N SER A 187 -14.53 13.91 0.83
CA SER A 187 -15.13 15.21 0.52
C SER A 187 -16.52 15.32 1.17
N SER A 188 -16.84 16.48 1.70
CA SER A 188 -18.18 16.81 2.17
C SER A 188 -19.15 17.15 1.03
N ASP A 189 -18.62 17.47 -0.15
CA ASP A 189 -19.37 17.69 -1.39
C ASP A 189 -19.15 16.49 -2.32
N PRO A 190 -20.19 15.71 -2.67
CA PRO A 190 -20.05 14.55 -3.54
C PRO A 190 -19.63 14.91 -4.98
N ASN A 191 -19.71 16.20 -5.37
CA ASN A 191 -19.27 16.66 -6.69
C ASN A 191 -17.80 17.11 -6.72
N VAL A 192 -17.12 17.12 -5.56
CA VAL A 192 -15.72 17.53 -5.44
C VAL A 192 -14.86 16.32 -5.15
N ASN A 193 -13.92 16.02 -6.06
CA ASN A 193 -12.93 14.96 -5.82
C ASN A 193 -11.95 15.43 -4.73
N PRO A 194 -11.75 14.66 -3.65
CA PRO A 194 -10.87 15.03 -2.55
C PRO A 194 -9.38 14.95 -2.88
N TRP A 195 -9.04 14.45 -4.06
CA TRP A 195 -7.66 14.29 -4.51
C TRP A 195 -7.26 15.35 -5.52
N THR A 196 -6.03 15.80 -5.42
CA THR A 196 -5.38 16.70 -6.36
C THR A 196 -4.18 16.00 -6.97
N GLN A 197 -4.14 15.86 -8.28
CA GLN A 197 -2.93 15.41 -8.99
C GLN A 197 -1.82 16.44 -8.80
N ILE A 198 -0.63 16.01 -8.39
CA ILE A 198 0.52 16.87 -8.09
C ILE A 198 1.73 16.61 -8.97
N SER A 199 1.71 15.52 -9.73
CA SER A 199 2.73 15.22 -10.74
C SER A 199 2.10 14.87 -12.07
N HIS A 200 2.92 14.85 -13.10
CA HIS A 200 2.54 14.30 -14.38
C HIS A 200 3.76 13.67 -15.05
N TRP A 201 3.60 12.49 -15.57
CA TRP A 201 4.69 11.65 -16.09
C TRP A 201 5.45 12.24 -17.31
N TYR A 202 4.93 13.25 -18.00
CA TYR A 202 5.75 14.07 -18.93
C TYR A 202 5.99 15.49 -18.40
N GLY A 203 5.43 15.90 -17.25
CA GLY A 203 5.36 17.31 -16.87
C GLY A 203 4.45 18.12 -17.81
N GLY A 204 4.48 19.45 -17.68
CA GLY A 204 3.77 20.36 -18.57
C GLY A 204 2.41 20.81 -18.05
N SER A 205 1.56 21.31 -18.96
CA SER A 205 0.26 21.90 -18.63
C SER A 205 -0.88 21.07 -19.18
N PHE A 206 -1.75 20.59 -18.29
CA PHE A 206 -2.93 19.80 -18.60
C PHE A 206 -4.16 20.36 -17.87
N GLY A 207 -5.29 20.47 -18.53
CA GLY A 207 -6.51 20.98 -17.92
C GLY A 207 -6.36 22.38 -17.29
N GLY A 208 -5.45 23.23 -17.80
CA GLY A 208 -5.17 24.56 -17.27
C GLY A 208 -4.29 24.59 -16.02
N LYS A 209 -3.72 23.46 -15.61
CA LYS A 209 -2.76 23.34 -14.50
C LYS A 209 -1.38 22.99 -15.03
N SER A 210 -0.33 23.46 -14.36
CA SER A 210 1.05 23.09 -14.62
C SER A 210 1.48 22.02 -13.60
N TYR A 211 2.02 20.91 -14.09
CA TYR A 211 2.45 19.79 -13.26
C TYR A 211 3.97 19.67 -13.24
N GLN A 212 4.50 19.27 -12.10
CA GLN A 212 5.89 18.87 -11.99
C GLN A 212 6.07 17.52 -12.69
N TYR A 213 7.20 17.35 -13.34
CA TYR A 213 7.60 16.06 -13.89
C TYR A 213 8.03 15.12 -12.76
N ILE A 214 7.39 13.95 -12.70
CA ILE A 214 7.90 12.79 -11.98
C ILE A 214 7.83 11.65 -12.97
N HIS A 215 8.88 10.82 -13.04
CA HIS A 215 8.83 9.62 -13.89
C HIS A 215 7.61 8.77 -13.50
N ALA A 216 6.98 8.12 -14.45
CA ALA A 216 5.92 7.16 -14.20
C ALA A 216 6.40 6.02 -13.28
N ASP A 217 5.47 5.24 -12.73
CA ASP A 217 5.73 4.05 -11.93
C ASP A 217 6.15 4.40 -10.49
N GLN A 218 5.15 4.81 -9.69
CA GLN A 218 5.37 5.14 -8.27
C GLN A 218 5.30 3.85 -7.42
N HIS A 219 6.39 3.55 -6.70
CA HIS A 219 6.50 2.34 -5.89
C HIS A 219 6.53 2.60 -4.39
N SER A 220 7.05 3.75 -3.99
CA SER A 220 7.16 4.14 -2.59
C SER A 220 7.33 5.63 -2.44
N MET A 221 6.95 6.14 -1.29
CA MET A 221 7.23 7.50 -0.84
C MET A 221 7.74 7.44 0.60
N THR A 222 8.54 8.40 1.00
CA THR A 222 8.96 8.55 2.38
C THR A 222 9.22 10.01 2.70
N PHE A 223 8.98 10.40 3.93
CA PHE A 223 9.24 11.74 4.43
C PHE A 223 10.63 11.82 5.07
N ALA A 224 11.42 12.81 4.70
CA ALA A 224 12.71 13.06 5.32
C ALA A 224 12.53 13.88 6.59
N ASN A 225 13.12 13.41 7.71
CA ASN A 225 13.10 14.12 9.00
C ASN A 225 11.67 14.44 9.53
N ASN A 226 10.66 13.69 9.11
CA ASN A 226 9.25 13.94 9.42
C ASN A 226 8.73 15.31 8.89
N ASP A 227 9.28 15.81 7.78
CA ASP A 227 8.87 17.05 7.09
C ASP A 227 8.28 16.76 5.70
#